data_9e04adcd8bed4477b1e8dc4d3acd8af7
#
_entry.id   9e04adcd8bed4477b1e8dc4d3acd8af7
#
_cell.length_a   1.000
_cell.length_b   1.000
_cell.length_c   1.000
_cell.angle_alpha   90.00
_cell.angle_beta   90.00
_cell.angle_gamma   90.00
#
_symmetry.space_group_name_H-M   'P 1'
#
loop_
_entity.id
_entity.type
_entity.pdbx_description
1 polymer ?
#
loop_
_entity_poly.entity_id
_entity_poly.type
_entity_poly.pdbx_seq_one_letter_code
_entity_poly.pdbx_strand_id
1 'polypeptide(L)'
;MGLDQLGTKMKVIFVRHGEPDYRELEERSYTGFGIDLAPLSEKGRQQVQELSKDPFLSSAEIIVSSAVTRALETASYVACATGLPLRVEPLLHEWQVYESGIDRFEEARRLFLENNGELLPNSPVQYETAVEMKTRFLECMAKYREHQTVVVIAHRMLIRQFVANEKIDFCQVIECEIEI
;
A
#
# COMPACT_ATOMS: atom_id res chain seq x y z
N MET A 1 -36.09 -9.11 14.38
CA MET A 1 -34.92 -9.96 14.65
C MET A 1 -33.77 -9.33 13.93
N GLY A 2 -32.98 -8.53 14.66
CA GLY A 2 -31.76 -7.94 14.12
C GLY A 2 -30.70 -9.03 14.07
N LEU A 3 -30.26 -9.38 12.88
CA LEU A 3 -29.00 -10.08 12.72
C LEU A 3 -27.91 -9.06 13.04
N ASP A 4 -27.23 -9.22 14.16
CA ASP A 4 -25.99 -8.56 14.46
C ASP A 4 -25.05 -8.75 13.26
N GLN A 5 -24.82 -7.69 12.50
CA GLN A 5 -23.72 -7.64 11.55
C GLN A 5 -22.43 -7.47 12.41
N LEU A 6 -22.00 -8.56 13.03
CA LEU A 6 -20.65 -8.67 13.54
C LEU A 6 -19.74 -8.58 12.29
N GLY A 7 -19.00 -7.48 12.18
CA GLY A 7 -18.02 -7.31 11.11
C GLY A 7 -17.09 -8.52 11.07
N THR A 8 -16.75 -8.98 9.88
CA THR A 8 -15.80 -10.10 9.73
C THR A 8 -14.41 -9.59 10.09
N LYS A 9 -13.77 -10.23 11.07
CA LYS A 9 -12.37 -9.94 11.41
C LYS A 9 -11.43 -10.65 10.46
N MET A 10 -10.48 -9.90 9.93
CA MET A 10 -9.45 -10.39 9.01
C MET A 10 -8.07 -10.01 9.54
N LYS A 11 -7.16 -10.97 9.56
CA LYS A 11 -5.75 -10.71 9.80
C LYS A 11 -5.10 -10.23 8.51
N VAL A 12 -4.52 -9.03 8.53
CA VAL A 12 -3.77 -8.46 7.41
C VAL A 12 -2.29 -8.42 7.76
N ILE A 13 -1.49 -9.02 6.90
CA ILE A 13 -0.03 -8.93 6.92
C ILE A 13 0.35 -7.88 5.89
N PHE A 14 0.52 -6.64 6.34
CA PHE A 14 0.99 -5.57 5.48
C PHE A 14 2.47 -5.73 5.14
N VAL A 15 2.79 -5.51 3.89
CA VAL A 15 4.16 -5.43 3.38
C VAL A 15 4.30 -4.16 2.57
N ARG A 16 5.21 -3.27 2.97
CA ARG A 16 5.60 -2.15 2.11
C ARG A 16 6.48 -2.68 0.98
N HIS A 17 6.24 -2.24 -0.25
CA HIS A 17 7.07 -2.59 -1.41
C HIS A 17 8.57 -2.34 -1.15
N GLY A 18 9.45 -2.99 -1.92
CA GLY A 18 10.89 -2.76 -1.92
C GLY A 18 11.27 -1.38 -2.45
N GLU A 19 12.53 -0.99 -2.29
CA GLU A 19 13.03 0.32 -2.73
C GLU A 19 12.82 0.50 -4.26
N PRO A 20 12.12 1.59 -4.69
CA PRO A 20 11.89 1.86 -6.10
C PRO A 20 13.07 2.56 -6.76
N ASP A 21 13.17 2.45 -8.08
CA ASP A 21 14.09 3.20 -8.93
C ASP A 21 13.33 4.24 -9.75
N TYR A 22 13.50 5.50 -9.42
CA TYR A 22 12.87 6.62 -10.13
C TYR A 22 13.76 7.26 -11.20
N ARG A 23 15.02 6.84 -11.34
CA ARG A 23 16.02 7.52 -12.20
C ARG A 23 15.55 7.70 -13.63
N GLU A 24 15.07 6.63 -14.29
CA GLU A 24 14.59 6.73 -15.67
C GLU A 24 13.37 7.65 -15.79
N LEU A 25 12.48 7.61 -14.79
CA LEU A 25 11.27 8.42 -14.78
C LEU A 25 11.58 9.90 -14.63
N GLU A 26 12.57 10.23 -13.79
CA GLU A 26 13.07 11.59 -13.59
C GLU A 26 13.78 12.12 -14.84
N GLU A 27 14.69 11.32 -15.43
CA GLU A 27 15.40 11.67 -16.67
C GLU A 27 14.46 11.95 -17.85
N ARG A 28 13.35 11.20 -17.93
CA ARG A 28 12.33 11.35 -18.98
C ARG A 28 11.19 12.28 -18.59
N SER A 29 11.23 12.86 -17.40
CA SER A 29 10.18 13.75 -16.85
C SER A 29 8.77 13.13 -16.91
N TYR A 30 8.63 11.86 -16.56
CA TYR A 30 7.33 11.22 -16.47
C TYR A 30 6.48 11.85 -15.36
N THR A 31 5.20 12.02 -15.65
CA THR A 31 4.21 12.58 -14.72
C THR A 31 2.96 11.70 -14.65
N GLY A 32 2.14 11.92 -13.64
CA GLY A 32 0.90 11.17 -13.46
C GLY A 32 1.12 9.67 -13.38
N PHE A 33 0.40 8.91 -14.18
CA PHE A 33 0.53 7.45 -14.25
C PHE A 33 1.96 6.96 -14.52
N GLY A 34 2.76 7.76 -15.26
CA GLY A 34 4.15 7.40 -15.54
C GLY A 34 5.01 7.18 -14.30
N ILE A 35 4.74 7.91 -13.21
CA ILE A 35 5.45 7.75 -11.92
C ILE A 35 5.18 6.38 -11.29
N ASP A 36 3.99 5.83 -11.50
CA ASP A 36 3.59 4.53 -10.97
C ASP A 36 4.29 3.36 -11.68
N LEU A 37 4.95 3.62 -12.81
CA LEU A 37 5.72 2.62 -13.55
C LEU A 37 7.14 2.39 -13.01
N ALA A 38 7.56 3.11 -11.96
CA ALA A 38 8.87 2.91 -11.33
C ALA A 38 9.05 1.46 -10.87
N PRO A 39 10.07 0.74 -11.39
CA PRO A 39 10.40 -0.61 -10.97
C PRO A 39 11.14 -0.58 -9.62
N LEU A 40 11.45 -1.75 -9.07
CA LEU A 40 12.39 -1.85 -7.96
C LEU A 40 13.81 -1.50 -8.41
N SER A 41 14.56 -0.85 -7.51
CA SER A 41 16.02 -0.72 -7.67
C SER A 41 16.69 -2.09 -7.50
N GLU A 42 17.97 -2.17 -7.86
CA GLU A 42 18.76 -3.38 -7.58
C GLU A 42 18.78 -3.73 -6.10
N LYS A 43 18.93 -2.71 -5.25
CA LYS A 43 18.83 -2.87 -3.80
C LYS A 43 17.42 -3.30 -3.37
N GLY A 44 16.38 -2.73 -4.00
CA GLY A 44 14.99 -3.12 -3.76
C GLY A 44 14.74 -4.59 -4.08
N ARG A 45 15.29 -5.12 -5.17
CA ARG A 45 15.22 -6.56 -5.51
C ARG A 45 15.90 -7.43 -4.48
N GLN A 46 17.08 -7.03 -3.99
CA GLN A 46 17.78 -7.74 -2.90
C GLN A 46 16.94 -7.74 -1.61
N GLN A 47 16.35 -6.60 -1.23
CA GLN A 47 15.45 -6.50 -0.08
C GLN A 47 14.27 -7.46 -0.21
N VAL A 48 13.64 -7.54 -1.39
CA VAL A 48 12.48 -8.39 -1.63
C VAL A 48 12.86 -9.87 -1.66
N GLN A 49 14.03 -10.22 -2.19
CA GLN A 49 14.55 -11.60 -2.13
C GLN A 49 14.75 -12.06 -0.69
N GLU A 50 15.22 -11.17 0.20
CA GLU A 50 15.36 -11.49 1.62
C GLU A 50 13.99 -11.59 2.31
N LEU A 51 13.11 -10.63 2.09
CA LEU A 51 11.72 -10.65 2.55
C LEU A 51 11.01 -11.96 2.19
N SER A 52 11.21 -12.43 0.96
CA SER A 52 10.53 -13.63 0.44
C SER A 52 10.91 -14.94 1.16
N LYS A 53 11.97 -14.91 1.98
CA LYS A 53 12.37 -16.03 2.82
C LYS A 53 11.64 -16.05 4.17
N ASP A 54 10.89 -15.00 4.51
CA ASP A 54 10.16 -14.92 5.77
C ASP A 54 9.02 -15.95 5.80
N PRO A 55 9.10 -16.99 6.67
CA PRO A 55 8.09 -18.03 6.75
C PRO A 55 6.73 -17.49 7.21
N PHE A 56 6.70 -16.32 7.85
CA PHE A 56 5.46 -15.69 8.29
C PHE A 56 4.52 -15.36 7.13
N LEU A 57 5.07 -15.00 5.96
CA LEU A 57 4.26 -14.71 4.77
C LEU A 57 3.49 -15.95 4.27
N SER A 58 4.05 -17.15 4.47
CA SER A 58 3.40 -18.40 4.09
C SER A 58 2.23 -18.80 5.01
N SER A 59 2.02 -18.08 6.11
CA SER A 59 0.87 -18.29 6.99
C SER A 59 -0.44 -17.72 6.43
N ALA A 60 -0.38 -16.91 5.38
CA ALA A 60 -1.53 -16.35 4.70
C ALA A 60 -2.11 -17.33 3.66
N GLU A 61 -3.31 -17.00 3.19
CA GLU A 61 -4.05 -17.79 2.20
C GLU A 61 -3.94 -17.19 0.79
N ILE A 62 -3.65 -15.89 0.70
CA ILE A 62 -3.60 -15.14 -0.55
C ILE A 62 -2.74 -13.89 -0.42
N ILE A 63 -2.15 -13.44 -1.53
CA ILE A 63 -1.49 -12.15 -1.66
C ILE A 63 -2.38 -11.22 -2.47
N VAL A 64 -2.66 -10.04 -1.93
CA VAL A 64 -3.37 -8.95 -2.61
C VAL A 64 -2.42 -7.77 -2.76
N SER A 65 -2.12 -7.37 -3.98
CA SER A 65 -1.11 -6.36 -4.28
C SER A 65 -1.70 -5.12 -4.95
N SER A 66 -1.14 -3.97 -4.62
CA SER A 66 -1.28 -2.78 -5.45
C SER A 66 -0.85 -3.06 -6.90
N ALA A 67 -1.53 -2.41 -7.86
CA ALA A 67 -1.20 -2.48 -9.28
C ALA A 67 0.04 -1.65 -9.68
N VAL A 68 0.56 -0.82 -8.78
CA VAL A 68 1.75 0.01 -9.01
C VAL A 68 2.99 -0.87 -9.17
N THR A 69 3.81 -0.63 -10.18
CA THR A 69 4.89 -1.54 -10.63
C THR A 69 5.80 -2.02 -9.49
N ARG A 70 6.30 -1.12 -8.63
CA ARG A 70 7.16 -1.49 -7.50
C ARG A 70 6.51 -2.44 -6.50
N ALA A 71 5.20 -2.29 -6.28
CA ALA A 71 4.44 -3.18 -5.40
C ALA A 71 4.16 -4.53 -6.08
N LEU A 72 3.78 -4.50 -7.34
CA LEU A 72 3.53 -5.71 -8.13
C LEU A 72 4.80 -6.53 -8.33
N GLU A 73 5.95 -5.89 -8.58
CA GLU A 73 7.24 -6.57 -8.65
C GLU A 73 7.58 -7.23 -7.30
N THR A 74 7.38 -6.52 -6.18
CA THR A 74 7.52 -7.10 -4.82
C THR A 74 6.62 -8.32 -4.63
N ALA A 75 5.33 -8.20 -5.00
CA ALA A 75 4.36 -9.28 -4.87
C ALA A 75 4.71 -10.51 -5.70
N SER A 76 5.30 -10.32 -6.88
CA SER A 76 5.72 -11.41 -7.75
C SER A 76 6.81 -12.27 -7.10
N TYR A 77 7.80 -11.65 -6.47
CA TYR A 77 8.83 -12.38 -5.71
C TYR A 77 8.24 -13.18 -4.54
N VAL A 78 7.35 -12.53 -3.76
CA VAL A 78 6.70 -13.19 -2.62
C VAL A 78 5.81 -14.35 -3.09
N ALA A 79 5.03 -14.16 -4.15
CA ALA A 79 4.19 -15.22 -4.71
C ALA A 79 5.00 -16.40 -5.22
N CYS A 80 6.12 -16.16 -5.92
CA CYS A 80 7.02 -17.22 -6.38
C CYS A 80 7.62 -18.02 -5.21
N ALA A 81 7.98 -17.35 -4.12
CA ALA A 81 8.61 -18.00 -2.99
C ALA A 81 7.62 -18.77 -2.10
N THR A 82 6.41 -18.25 -1.90
CA THR A 82 5.40 -18.83 -1.02
C THR A 82 4.46 -19.80 -1.73
N GLY A 83 4.32 -19.70 -3.05
CA GLY A 83 3.30 -20.43 -3.82
C GLY A 83 1.88 -19.93 -3.62
N LEU A 84 1.68 -18.84 -2.89
CA LEU A 84 0.35 -18.26 -2.66
C LEU A 84 -0.24 -17.66 -3.94
N PRO A 85 -1.57 -17.74 -4.12
CA PRO A 85 -2.23 -17.05 -5.21
C PRO A 85 -2.08 -15.53 -5.07
N LEU A 86 -1.84 -14.84 -6.19
CA LEU A 86 -1.70 -13.39 -6.26
C LEU A 86 -2.94 -12.76 -6.95
N ARG A 87 -3.46 -11.71 -6.34
CA ARG A 87 -4.47 -10.80 -6.92
C ARG A 87 -3.93 -9.39 -6.96
N VAL A 88 -4.28 -8.67 -8.01
CA VAL A 88 -3.86 -7.28 -8.23
C VAL A 88 -5.07 -6.37 -8.11
N GLU A 89 -4.97 -5.38 -7.24
CA GLU A 89 -6.08 -4.49 -6.88
C GLU A 89 -5.73 -3.01 -7.09
N PRO A 90 -6.44 -2.32 -7.99
CA PRO A 90 -6.24 -0.88 -8.22
C PRO A 90 -6.46 -0.03 -6.97
N LEU A 91 -7.42 -0.40 -6.11
CA LEU A 91 -7.76 0.32 -4.90
C LEU A 91 -6.64 0.33 -3.83
N LEU A 92 -5.58 -0.46 -4.02
CA LEU A 92 -4.41 -0.47 -3.13
C LEU A 92 -3.31 0.49 -3.57
N HIS A 93 -3.56 1.40 -4.52
CA HIS A 93 -2.59 2.41 -4.94
C HIS A 93 -2.10 3.28 -3.78
N GLU A 94 -0.97 3.96 -3.96
CA GLU A 94 -0.43 4.90 -2.97
C GLU A 94 -1.35 6.12 -2.82
N TRP A 95 -1.17 6.83 -1.71
CA TRP A 95 -1.81 8.11 -1.44
C TRP A 95 -1.70 9.06 -2.63
N GLN A 96 -2.80 9.71 -2.99
CA GLN A 96 -2.86 10.59 -4.14
C GLN A 96 -2.81 12.05 -3.76
N VAL A 97 -1.94 12.78 -4.47
CA VAL A 97 -1.95 14.24 -4.54
C VAL A 97 -2.42 14.61 -5.93
N TYR A 98 -3.48 15.43 -6.01
CA TYR A 98 -4.15 15.72 -7.28
C TYR A 98 -3.47 16.83 -8.09
N GLU A 99 -2.32 17.31 -7.62
CA GLU A 99 -1.48 18.29 -8.30
C GLU A 99 -0.10 17.72 -8.60
N SER A 100 0.49 18.14 -9.71
CA SER A 100 1.81 17.67 -10.14
C SER A 100 2.93 18.54 -9.57
N GLY A 101 4.10 17.91 -9.41
CA GLY A 101 5.34 18.54 -8.96
C GLY A 101 5.77 18.12 -7.56
N ILE A 102 7.09 18.01 -7.37
CA ILE A 102 7.68 17.56 -6.10
C ILE A 102 7.35 18.50 -4.94
N ASP A 103 7.37 19.80 -5.19
CA ASP A 103 7.09 20.82 -4.18
C ASP A 103 5.63 20.73 -3.70
N ARG A 104 4.70 20.44 -4.61
CA ARG A 104 3.29 20.26 -4.28
C ARG A 104 3.05 18.97 -3.49
N PHE A 105 3.78 17.90 -3.83
CA PHE A 105 3.72 16.65 -3.07
C PHE A 105 4.20 16.83 -1.62
N GLU A 106 5.34 17.50 -1.41
CA GLU A 106 5.86 17.74 -0.07
C GLU A 106 4.97 18.69 0.74
N GLU A 107 4.39 19.72 0.12
CA GLU A 107 3.41 20.60 0.74
C GLU A 107 2.14 19.83 1.16
N ALA A 108 1.59 19.03 0.26
CA ALA A 108 0.43 18.18 0.54
C ALA A 108 0.72 17.22 1.71
N ARG A 109 1.89 16.59 1.70
CA ARG A 109 2.31 15.68 2.76
C ARG A 109 2.41 16.35 4.11
N ARG A 110 2.99 17.55 4.17
CA ARG A 110 3.07 18.35 5.38
C ARG A 110 1.68 18.68 5.91
N LEU A 111 0.79 19.19 5.05
CA LEU A 111 -0.58 19.55 5.41
C LEU A 111 -1.39 18.32 5.85
N PHE A 112 -1.25 17.19 5.17
CA PHE A 112 -1.89 15.93 5.56
C PHE A 112 -1.51 15.52 6.99
N LEU A 113 -0.22 15.63 7.33
CA LEU A 113 0.26 15.27 8.67
C LEU A 113 -0.19 16.28 9.73
N GLU A 114 -0.12 17.58 9.45
CA GLU A 114 -0.54 18.65 10.36
C GLU A 114 -2.06 18.60 10.66
N ASN A 115 -2.86 18.19 9.67
CA ASN A 115 -4.32 18.14 9.77
C ASN A 115 -4.86 16.71 10.05
N ASN A 116 -4.00 15.78 10.51
CA ASN A 116 -4.40 14.41 10.84
C ASN A 116 -5.12 13.67 9.69
N GLY A 117 -4.72 13.95 8.46
CA GLY A 117 -5.28 13.34 7.26
C GLY A 117 -6.56 13.97 6.73
N GLU A 118 -6.99 15.09 7.30
CA GLU A 118 -8.14 15.87 6.80
C GLU A 118 -7.70 16.87 5.72
N LEU A 119 -8.58 17.12 4.76
CA LEU A 119 -8.42 18.17 3.76
C LEU A 119 -9.25 19.38 4.18
N LEU A 120 -8.59 20.50 4.52
CA LEU A 120 -9.27 21.73 4.89
C LEU A 120 -9.88 22.41 3.66
N PRO A 121 -11.03 23.13 3.81
CA PRO A 121 -11.74 23.77 2.70
C PRO A 121 -10.89 24.75 1.87
N ASN A 122 -9.90 25.40 2.50
CA ASN A 122 -9.01 26.37 1.86
C ASN A 122 -7.58 25.81 1.66
N SER A 123 -7.42 24.50 1.60
CA SER A 123 -6.11 23.90 1.38
C SER A 123 -5.53 24.36 0.05
N PRO A 124 -4.26 24.81 0.02
CA PRO A 124 -3.61 25.25 -1.21
C PRO A 124 -3.27 24.09 -2.15
N VAL A 125 -3.35 22.85 -1.66
CA VAL A 125 -3.08 21.61 -2.42
C VAL A 125 -4.20 20.62 -2.15
N GLN A 126 -4.69 19.96 -3.18
CA GLN A 126 -5.71 18.92 -3.07
C GLN A 126 -5.06 17.54 -2.98
N TYR A 127 -5.52 16.74 -2.01
CA TYR A 127 -5.01 15.38 -1.77
C TYR A 127 -6.10 14.46 -1.23
N GLU A 128 -5.86 13.15 -1.36
CA GLU A 128 -6.70 12.11 -0.80
C GLU A 128 -6.63 12.13 0.74
N THR A 129 -7.79 12.17 1.39
CA THR A 129 -7.88 12.17 2.85
C THR A 129 -7.60 10.79 3.47
N ALA A 130 -7.33 10.76 4.76
CA ALA A 130 -7.18 9.51 5.51
C ALA A 130 -8.46 8.65 5.45
N VAL A 131 -9.63 9.28 5.48
CA VAL A 131 -10.93 8.59 5.39
C VAL A 131 -11.12 7.95 4.02
N GLU A 132 -10.80 8.65 2.94
CA GLU A 132 -10.88 8.11 1.58
C GLU A 132 -9.94 6.92 1.39
N MET A 133 -8.68 6.99 1.86
CA MET A 133 -7.75 5.85 1.84
C MET A 133 -8.28 4.64 2.58
N LYS A 134 -8.82 4.85 3.79
CA LYS A 134 -9.42 3.75 4.59
C LYS A 134 -10.62 3.15 3.88
N THR A 135 -11.49 3.97 3.34
CA THR A 135 -12.71 3.53 2.65
C THR A 135 -12.38 2.63 1.46
N ARG A 136 -11.52 3.09 0.53
CA ARG A 136 -11.15 2.28 -0.64
C ARG A 136 -10.41 1.00 -0.28
N PHE A 137 -9.61 1.03 0.79
CA PHE A 137 -8.94 -0.17 1.30
C PHE A 137 -9.96 -1.20 1.82
N LEU A 138 -10.92 -0.77 2.64
CA LEU A 138 -11.96 -1.66 3.18
C LEU A 138 -12.86 -2.20 2.07
N GLU A 139 -13.21 -1.39 1.08
CA GLU A 139 -13.93 -1.83 -0.13
C GLU A 139 -13.15 -2.91 -0.89
N CYS A 140 -11.84 -2.75 -1.02
CA CYS A 140 -10.97 -3.75 -1.61
C CYS A 140 -10.99 -5.05 -0.80
N MET A 141 -10.75 -4.96 0.51
CA MET A 141 -10.64 -6.13 1.37
C MET A 141 -11.96 -6.89 1.54
N ALA A 142 -13.11 -6.22 1.41
CA ALA A 142 -14.42 -6.86 1.42
C ALA A 142 -14.60 -7.94 0.34
N LYS A 143 -13.85 -7.88 -0.75
CA LYS A 143 -13.83 -8.91 -1.81
C LYS A 143 -13.17 -10.22 -1.35
N TYR A 144 -12.38 -10.16 -0.29
CA TYR A 144 -11.56 -11.26 0.24
C TYR A 144 -12.03 -11.74 1.62
N ARG A 145 -13.27 -11.41 2.00
CA ARG A 145 -13.85 -11.70 3.33
C ARG A 145 -13.86 -13.19 3.71
N GLU A 146 -13.75 -14.08 2.73
CA GLU A 146 -13.66 -15.53 2.94
C GLU A 146 -12.28 -15.98 3.45
N HIS A 147 -11.25 -15.15 3.34
CA HIS A 147 -9.90 -15.44 3.83
C HIS A 147 -9.70 -14.92 5.24
N GLN A 148 -9.11 -15.73 6.11
CA GLN A 148 -8.82 -15.33 7.49
C GLN A 148 -7.53 -14.52 7.59
N THR A 149 -6.55 -14.83 6.73
CA THR A 149 -5.24 -14.16 6.70
C THR A 149 -4.84 -13.80 5.29
N VAL A 150 -4.57 -12.53 5.05
CA VAL A 150 -4.22 -11.97 3.74
C VAL A 150 -2.89 -11.21 3.83
N VAL A 151 -1.94 -11.48 2.91
CA VAL A 151 -0.79 -10.58 2.70
C VAL A 151 -1.23 -9.43 1.80
N VAL A 152 -1.03 -8.21 2.25
CA VAL A 152 -1.31 -6.99 1.46
C VAL A 152 0.00 -6.28 1.15
N ILE A 153 0.38 -6.24 -0.15
CA ILE A 153 1.56 -5.53 -0.61
C ILE A 153 1.14 -4.16 -1.14
N ALA A 154 1.53 -3.13 -0.41
CA ALA A 154 1.07 -1.78 -0.64
C ALA A 154 2.13 -0.72 -0.31
N HIS A 155 1.70 0.47 0.04
CA HIS A 155 2.48 1.68 0.13
C HIS A 155 2.42 2.29 1.52
N ARG A 156 3.44 3.11 1.83
CA ARG A 156 3.65 3.69 3.16
C ARG A 156 2.44 4.47 3.68
N MET A 157 1.87 5.38 2.88
CA MET A 157 0.80 6.25 3.36
C MET A 157 -0.49 5.48 3.57
N LEU A 158 -0.79 4.50 2.71
CA LEU A 158 -1.93 3.62 2.89
C LEU A 158 -1.79 2.75 4.15
N ILE A 159 -0.65 2.08 4.33
CA ILE A 159 -0.40 1.21 5.49
C ILE A 159 -0.51 2.01 6.80
N ARG A 160 0.01 3.24 6.85
CA ARG A 160 -0.08 4.12 8.02
C ARG A 160 -1.50 4.43 8.48
N GLN A 161 -2.52 4.19 7.66
CA GLN A 161 -3.91 4.39 8.06
C GLN A 161 -4.41 3.30 9.01
N PHE A 162 -3.70 2.17 9.11
CA PHE A 162 -4.13 0.98 9.87
C PHE A 162 -3.16 0.60 10.99
N VAL A 163 -1.96 1.15 10.99
CA VAL A 163 -0.91 0.83 11.97
C VAL A 163 -0.37 2.09 12.63
N ALA A 164 0.01 1.99 13.90
CA ALA A 164 0.52 3.12 14.68
C ALA A 164 2.00 3.48 14.38
N ASN A 165 2.63 2.78 13.44
CA ASN A 165 4.03 2.99 13.12
C ASN A 165 4.24 4.32 12.37
N GLU A 166 4.99 5.25 12.93
CA GLU A 166 5.36 6.50 12.25
C GLU A 166 6.30 6.27 11.07
N LYS A 167 7.23 5.33 11.23
CA LYS A 167 8.18 4.93 10.21
C LYS A 167 7.87 3.52 9.74
N ILE A 168 7.73 3.35 8.43
CA ILE A 168 7.58 2.06 7.77
C ILE A 168 8.67 1.97 6.71
N ASP A 169 9.65 1.09 6.93
CA ASP A 169 10.77 0.88 6.00
C ASP A 169 10.33 0.04 4.78
N PHE A 170 11.12 0.05 3.70
CA PHE A 170 10.91 -0.83 2.55
C PHE A 170 10.96 -2.29 2.99
N CYS A 171 10.09 -3.12 2.43
CA CYS A 171 9.94 -4.53 2.79
C CYS A 171 9.58 -4.80 4.26
N GLN A 172 9.17 -3.79 5.01
CA GLN A 172 8.71 -4.00 6.38
C GLN A 172 7.40 -4.77 6.38
N VAL A 173 7.33 -5.79 7.25
CA VAL A 173 6.15 -6.62 7.49
C VAL A 173 5.49 -6.16 8.79
N ILE A 174 4.18 -5.91 8.75
CA ILE A 174 3.41 -5.47 9.93
C ILE A 174 2.08 -6.22 9.92
N GLU A 175 1.79 -6.94 11.00
CA GLU A 175 0.50 -7.60 11.19
C GLU A 175 -0.49 -6.64 11.86
N CYS A 176 -1.73 -6.66 11.41
CA CYS A 176 -2.85 -6.06 12.13
C CYS A 176 -4.15 -6.84 11.88
N GLU A 177 -5.13 -6.66 12.75
CA GLU A 177 -6.49 -7.16 12.58
C GLU A 177 -7.38 -6.00 12.12
N ILE A 178 -8.19 -6.24 11.09
CA ILE A 178 -9.16 -5.28 10.57
C ILE A 178 -10.57 -5.87 10.64
N GLU A 179 -11.58 -5.00 10.75
CA GLU A 179 -13.00 -5.35 10.62
C GLU A 179 -13.48 -4.92 9.23
N ILE A 180 -14.12 -5.84 8.50
CA ILE A 180 -14.69 -5.65 7.15
C ILE A 180 -16.15 -6.07 7.10
#